data_ffd34032cc4bd58e611fb2598ff0efa4
#
_entry.id   ffd34032cc4bd58e611fb2598ff0efa4
#
_cell.length_a   1.000
_cell.length_b   1.000
_cell.length_c   1.000
_cell.angle_alpha   90.00
_cell.angle_beta   90.00
_cell.angle_gamma   90.00
#
_symmetry.space_group_name_H-M   'P 1'
#
loop_
_entity.id
_entity.type
_entity.pdbx_description
1 polymer ?
#
loop_
_entity_poly.entity_id
_entity_poly.type
_entity_poly.pdbx_seq_one_letter_code
_entity_poly.pdbx_strand_id
1 'polypeptide(L)' 'MKIGDKVKIKKDIPSVNGMLHVGSIVKIDEITLDTNPVRGNIRVVDNLGKIWWVNKEDIDG' A
#
# COMPACT_ATOMS: atom_id res chain seq x y z
N MET A 1 -9.34 -3.06 -8.94
CA MET A 1 -8.35 -3.37 -7.89
C MET A 1 -8.78 -4.65 -7.18
N LYS A 2 -7.88 -5.61 -7.10
CA LYS A 2 -8.18 -6.93 -6.52
C LYS A 2 -7.01 -7.40 -5.69
N ILE A 3 -7.30 -8.28 -4.74
CA ILE A 3 -6.25 -8.99 -3.99
C ILE A 3 -5.40 -9.78 -5.00
N GLY A 4 -4.07 -9.64 -4.89
CA GLY A 4 -3.12 -10.26 -5.81
C GLY A 4 -2.64 -9.36 -6.93
N ASP A 5 -3.31 -8.22 -7.16
CA ASP A 5 -2.86 -7.26 -8.17
C ASP A 5 -1.57 -6.58 -7.73
N LYS A 6 -0.72 -6.30 -8.71
CA LYS A 6 0.47 -5.47 -8.49
C LYS A 6 0.13 -4.05 -8.87
N VAL A 7 0.47 -3.12 -7.99
CA VAL A 7 0.20 -1.70 -8.19
C VAL A 7 1.44 -0.89 -7.89
N LYS A 8 1.47 0.33 -8.42
CA LYS A 8 2.59 1.24 -8.25
C LYS A 8 2.25 2.29 -7.19
N ILE A 9 3.20 2.59 -6.34
CA ILE A 9 3.04 3.63 -5.32
C ILE A 9 3.18 5.00 -5.97
N LYS A 10 2.19 5.87 -5.71
CA LYS A 10 2.14 7.22 -6.28
C LYS A 10 2.69 8.28 -5.35
N LYS A 11 2.78 7.99 -4.05
CA LYS A 11 3.26 8.92 -3.03
C LYS A 11 4.18 8.21 -2.07
N ASP A 12 5.17 8.92 -1.53
CA ASP A 12 6.01 8.36 -0.48
C ASP A 12 5.17 8.11 0.77
N ILE A 13 5.31 6.92 1.33
CA ILE A 13 4.57 6.51 2.52
C ILE A 13 5.56 6.27 3.65
N PRO A 14 5.65 7.20 4.61
CA PRO A 14 6.58 7.05 5.72
C PRO A 14 6.08 6.04 6.75
N SER A 15 7.00 5.38 7.42
CA SER A 15 6.69 4.54 8.55
C SER A 15 7.82 4.60 9.57
N VAL A 16 7.60 4.00 10.73
CA VAL A 16 8.59 3.98 11.81
C VAL A 16 9.89 3.29 11.35
N ASN A 17 9.78 2.30 10.49
CA ASN A 17 10.90 1.47 10.07
C ASN A 17 11.37 1.76 8.65
N GLY A 18 11.05 2.92 8.12
CA GLY A 18 11.47 3.28 6.77
C GLY A 18 10.37 3.95 5.97
N MET A 19 10.55 4.00 4.66
CA MET A 19 9.62 4.66 3.76
C MET A 19 9.37 3.79 2.53
N LEU A 20 8.12 3.73 2.12
CA LEU A 20 7.74 3.14 0.85
C LEU A 20 7.76 4.25 -0.19
N HIS A 21 8.74 4.19 -1.10
CA HIS A 21 8.98 5.27 -2.04
C HIS A 21 8.03 5.25 -3.23
N VAL A 22 7.76 6.43 -3.76
CA VAL A 22 7.00 6.57 -5.00
C VAL A 22 7.68 5.76 -6.12
N GLY A 23 6.89 5.08 -6.92
CA GLY A 23 7.39 4.22 -7.99
C GLY A 23 7.61 2.77 -7.59
N SER A 24 7.52 2.44 -6.30
CA SER A 24 7.63 1.07 -5.84
C SER A 24 6.46 0.24 -6.32
N ILE A 25 6.72 -1.00 -6.70
CA ILE A 25 5.68 -1.95 -7.09
C ILE A 25 5.38 -2.84 -5.89
N VAL A 26 4.12 -2.91 -5.53
CA VAL A 26 3.66 -3.70 -4.38
C VAL A 26 2.48 -4.58 -4.81
N LYS A 27 2.25 -5.63 -4.04
CA LYS A 27 1.15 -6.55 -4.30
C LYS A 27 0.05 -6.31 -3.28
N ILE A 28 -1.19 -6.23 -3.73
CA ILE A 28 -2.33 -6.09 -2.83
C ILE A 28 -2.58 -7.41 -2.14
N ASP A 29 -2.53 -7.39 -0.81
CA ASP A 29 -2.71 -8.57 0.02
C ASP A 29 -4.11 -8.61 0.65
N GLU A 30 -4.66 -7.44 1.00
CA GLU A 30 -5.99 -7.36 1.58
C GLU A 30 -6.60 -5.98 1.33
N ILE A 31 -7.91 -5.95 1.13
CA ILE A 31 -8.66 -4.71 1.01
C ILE A 31 -9.73 -4.75 2.09
N THR A 32 -9.72 -3.78 3.00
CA THR A 32 -10.72 -3.69 4.06
C THR A 32 -11.74 -2.60 3.74
N LEU A 33 -12.89 -2.68 4.36
CA LEU A 33 -13.92 -1.65 4.27
C LEU A 33 -13.82 -0.66 5.43
N ASP A 34 -12.76 -0.76 6.22
CA ASP A 34 -12.51 0.15 7.32
C ASP A 34 -12.21 1.54 6.77
N THR A 35 -12.94 2.53 7.25
CA THR A 35 -12.80 3.92 6.82
C THR A 35 -11.93 4.74 7.75
N ASN A 36 -11.14 4.10 8.60
CA ASN A 36 -10.25 4.79 9.52
C ASN A 36 -9.23 5.63 8.74
N PRO A 37 -9.26 6.97 8.84
CA PRO A 37 -8.36 7.82 8.06
C PRO A 37 -6.90 7.80 8.54
N VAL A 38 -6.64 7.25 9.71
CA VAL A 38 -5.30 7.25 10.31
C VAL A 38 -4.39 6.24 9.60
N ARG A 39 -4.96 5.12 9.14
CA ARG A 39 -4.19 4.16 8.35
C ARG A 39 -5.02 3.72 7.16
N GLY A 40 -4.35 3.39 6.10
CA GLY A 40 -5.00 3.00 4.87
C GLY A 40 -5.88 1.78 5.02
N ASN A 41 -6.79 1.61 4.10
CA ASN A 41 -7.71 0.48 4.06
C ASN A 41 -7.24 -0.64 3.12
N ILE A 42 -6.06 -0.51 2.54
CA ILE A 42 -5.49 -1.49 1.63
C ILE A 42 -4.15 -1.96 2.19
N ARG A 43 -4.04 -3.25 2.43
CA ARG A 43 -2.77 -3.84 2.87
C ARG A 43 -2.01 -4.33 1.63
N VAL A 44 -0.77 -3.87 1.49
CA VAL A 44 0.10 -4.24 0.39
C VAL A 44 1.40 -4.81 0.93
N VAL A 45 2.06 -5.63 0.12
CA VAL A 45 3.34 -6.24 0.45
C VAL A 45 4.35 -5.80 -0.60
N ASP A 46 5.50 -5.29 -0.15
CA ASP A 46 6.58 -4.92 -1.05
C ASP A 46 7.42 -6.14 -1.45
N ASN A 47 8.43 -5.92 -2.29
CA ASN A 47 9.29 -7.01 -2.78
C ASN A 47 10.21 -7.58 -1.71
N LEU A 48 10.27 -6.95 -0.54
CA LEU A 48 11.04 -7.45 0.60
C LEU A 48 10.16 -8.22 1.59
N GLY A 49 8.86 -8.34 1.29
CA GLY A 49 7.92 -9.03 2.16
C GLY A 49 7.36 -8.16 3.28
N LYS A 50 7.66 -6.86 3.28
CA LYS A 50 7.15 -5.95 4.31
C LYS A 50 5.73 -5.52 4.00
N ILE A 51 4.89 -5.49 5.02
CA ILE A 51 3.48 -5.10 4.89
C ILE A 51 3.36 -3.59 5.10
N TRP A 52 2.54 -2.97 4.24
CA TRP A 52 2.23 -1.54 4.32
C TRP A 52 0.73 -1.34 4.23
N TRP A 53 0.22 -0.36 4.96
CA TRP A 53 -1.18 0.05 4.87
C TRP A 53 -1.25 1.34 4.09
N VAL A 54 -2.01 1.34 3.01
CA VAL A 54 -2.12 2.48 2.10
C VAL A 54 -3.57 2.76 1.77
N ASN A 55 -3.83 3.96 1.23
CA ASN A 55 -5.13 4.32 0.71
C ASN A 55 -5.17 4.15 -0.80
N LYS A 56 -6.37 4.08 -1.35
CA LYS A 56 -6.58 3.95 -2.79
C LYS A 56 -5.85 5.06 -3.57
N GLU A 57 -5.83 6.26 -3.04
CA GLU A 57 -5.19 7.42 -3.68
C GLU A 57 -3.67 7.38 -3.63
N ASP A 58 -3.10 6.49 -2.83
CA ASP A 58 -1.64 6.35 -2.72
C ASP A 58 -1.08 5.40 -3.78
N ILE A 59 -1.93 4.72 -4.51
CA ILE A 59 -1.52 3.70 -5.48
C ILE A 59 -2.14 3.98 -6.83
N ASP A 60 -1.42 3.54 -7.86
CA ASP A 60 -1.84 3.60 -9.26
C ASP A 60 -2.16 2.18 -9.69
N GLY A 61 -3.43 1.85 -9.67
CA GLY A 61 -3.81 0.49 -9.96
C GLY A 61 -5.06 0.33 -10.76
#